data_7417004ff8981798cfae2452f3886992
#
_entry.id   7417004ff8981798cfae2452f3886992
#
_cell.length_a   1.000
_cell.length_b   1.000
_cell.length_c   1.000
_cell.angle_alpha   90.00
_cell.angle_beta   90.00
_cell.angle_gamma   90.00
#
_symmetry.space_group_name_H-M   'P 1'
#
loop_
_entity.id
_entity.type
_entity.pdbx_description
1 polymer ?
#
loop_
_entity_poly.entity_id
_entity_poly.type
_entity_poly.pdbx_seq_one_letter_code
_entity_poly.pdbx_strand_id
1 'polypeptide(L)'
;MAGKLLNKLLDEQKQASSGARLFDLNKQPPAENWVLNIGGKKVGSLGNFITISGLPKARKTVFAHAMIASAISGSTCLGLSMNLPENKRDVVLLDCEQSENSLWNAMQRAKQMGKWERFPENMRVWYLRKCSPSENMEILEKECARSKTGLIIIDGLLNFIIDFNNVEESHILVKKLMNLVDTNNVMIVNILHISKSTNFTVGHLGSLCDRYTQSTLEVVKLENGDSELKAKYMRDDENFEPVTIYWNHNIENYSVSPSGSYFEDDNLEDVNHGTYIDRIFASNDEQDYTNLIKRVKLIYGKTETFARKKLIPFLLENRYIDKIEGKYKKFTNPF
;
A
#
# COMPACT_ATOMS: atom_id res chain seq x y z
N MET A 1 -3.35 -13.62 31.55
CA MET A 1 -2.88 -14.04 30.21
C MET A 1 -1.70 -13.21 29.72
N ALA A 2 -1.74 -11.87 29.83
CA ALA A 2 -0.66 -10.97 29.40
C ALA A 2 0.71 -11.33 29.97
N GLY A 3 0.81 -11.59 31.28
CA GLY A 3 2.08 -11.96 31.92
C GLY A 3 2.71 -13.27 31.42
N LYS A 4 1.89 -14.24 30.97
CA LYS A 4 2.43 -15.49 30.40
C LYS A 4 3.02 -15.29 29.01
N LEU A 5 2.39 -14.45 28.17
CA LEU A 5 2.91 -14.12 26.85
C LEU A 5 4.21 -13.31 26.96
N LEU A 6 4.22 -12.31 27.84
CA LEU A 6 5.41 -11.50 28.10
C LEU A 6 6.56 -12.35 28.61
N ASN A 7 6.32 -13.23 29.56
CA ASN A 7 7.35 -14.14 30.09
C ASN A 7 7.86 -15.11 29.01
N LYS A 8 6.97 -15.67 28.16
CA LYS A 8 7.39 -16.52 27.03
C LYS A 8 8.31 -15.76 26.08
N LEU A 9 7.94 -14.52 25.69
CA LEU A 9 8.75 -13.69 24.81
C LEU A 9 10.10 -13.29 25.44
N LEU A 10 10.12 -13.01 26.75
CA LEU A 10 11.35 -12.70 27.49
C LEU A 10 12.26 -13.92 27.62
N ASP A 11 11.70 -15.10 27.83
CA ASP A 11 12.49 -16.37 27.93
C ASP A 11 13.07 -16.75 26.56
N GLU A 12 12.33 -16.54 25.48
CA GLU A 12 12.82 -16.71 24.10
C GLU A 12 13.96 -15.72 23.77
N GLN A 13 13.89 -14.48 24.26
CA GLN A 13 14.99 -13.51 24.14
C GLN A 13 16.23 -13.92 24.92
N LYS A 14 16.08 -14.54 26.09
CA LYS A 14 17.22 -15.06 26.91
C LYS A 14 17.86 -16.29 26.29
N GLN A 15 17.10 -17.12 25.57
CA GLN A 15 17.60 -18.34 24.91
C GLN A 15 18.20 -18.05 23.52
N ALA A 16 17.85 -16.93 22.87
CA ALA A 16 18.53 -16.50 21.68
C ALA A 16 19.99 -16.20 22.05
N SER A 17 20.93 -17.00 21.54
CA SER A 17 22.36 -16.67 21.56
C SER A 17 22.50 -15.19 21.21
N SER A 18 23.27 -14.43 21.99
CA SER A 18 23.44 -13.00 21.74
C SER A 18 23.82 -12.83 20.27
N GLY A 19 22.94 -12.20 19.45
CA GLY A 19 23.21 -11.94 18.03
C GLY A 19 24.36 -10.93 17.83
N ALA A 20 25.02 -10.57 18.93
CA ALA A 20 26.17 -9.69 18.94
C ALA A 20 27.36 -10.40 18.29
N ARG A 21 27.88 -9.84 17.23
CA ARG A 21 29.12 -10.26 16.58
C ARG A 21 29.99 -9.04 16.29
N LEU A 22 31.29 -9.25 16.36
CA LEU A 22 32.21 -8.22 15.86
C LEU A 22 32.05 -8.12 14.34
N PHE A 23 31.77 -6.88 13.85
CA PHE A 23 31.65 -6.65 12.41
C PHE A 23 33.05 -6.60 11.80
N ASP A 24 33.29 -7.40 10.77
CA ASP A 24 34.55 -7.43 10.05
C ASP A 24 34.55 -6.33 8.95
N LEU A 25 35.23 -5.24 9.22
CA LEU A 25 35.35 -4.10 8.30
C LEU A 25 36.12 -4.43 7.02
N ASN A 26 36.88 -5.54 6.98
CA ASN A 26 37.63 -5.94 5.80
C ASN A 26 36.87 -6.88 4.89
N LYS A 27 35.69 -7.30 5.30
CA LYS A 27 34.81 -8.17 4.51
C LYS A 27 33.54 -7.43 4.10
N GLN A 28 33.45 -7.10 2.81
CA GLN A 28 32.22 -6.52 2.27
C GLN A 28 31.06 -7.52 2.42
N PRO A 29 29.92 -7.11 3.02
CA PRO A 29 28.73 -7.94 3.07
C PRO A 29 28.16 -8.15 1.66
N PRO A 30 27.37 -9.20 1.43
CA PRO A 30 26.60 -9.35 0.20
C PRO A 30 25.78 -8.10 -0.12
N ALA A 31 25.62 -7.81 -1.40
CA ALA A 31 24.76 -6.72 -1.83
C ALA A 31 23.32 -6.94 -1.34
N GLU A 32 22.66 -5.87 -0.91
CA GLU A 32 21.28 -5.93 -0.42
C GLU A 32 20.31 -6.30 -1.55
N ASN A 33 19.42 -7.23 -1.26
CA ASN A 33 18.41 -7.71 -2.22
C ASN A 33 17.17 -6.79 -2.19
N TRP A 34 17.21 -5.72 -2.97
CA TRP A 34 16.10 -4.80 -3.14
C TRP A 34 14.96 -5.46 -3.91
N VAL A 35 13.82 -5.63 -3.26
CA VAL A 35 12.67 -6.34 -3.83
C VAL A 35 11.46 -5.45 -4.08
N LEU A 36 11.28 -4.35 -3.32
CA LEU A 36 10.23 -3.37 -3.57
C LEU A 36 10.83 -2.07 -4.12
N ASN A 37 10.32 -1.65 -5.29
CA ASN A 37 10.65 -0.38 -5.92
C ASN A 37 9.36 0.39 -6.24
N ILE A 38 9.37 1.71 -6.04
CA ILE A 38 8.28 2.62 -6.36
C ILE A 38 8.87 3.83 -7.06
N GLY A 39 8.40 4.16 -8.28
CA GLY A 39 8.94 5.28 -9.04
C GLY A 39 10.45 5.21 -9.29
N GLY A 40 11.01 4.01 -9.41
CA GLY A 40 12.46 3.79 -9.59
C GLY A 40 13.28 3.89 -8.30
N LYS A 41 12.66 4.21 -7.14
CA LYS A 41 13.34 4.29 -5.85
C LYS A 41 13.28 2.96 -5.10
N LYS A 42 14.34 2.66 -4.36
CA LYS A 42 14.50 1.45 -3.54
C LYS A 42 13.77 1.64 -2.22
N VAL A 43 12.70 0.88 -1.99
CA VAL A 43 11.80 1.06 -0.85
C VAL A 43 11.94 -0.05 0.19
N GLY A 44 12.16 -1.29 -0.25
CA GLY A 44 12.25 -2.43 0.67
C GLY A 44 13.08 -3.57 0.11
N SER A 45 13.81 -4.25 1.01
CA SER A 45 14.70 -5.34 0.70
C SER A 45 14.41 -6.58 1.54
N LEU A 46 14.91 -7.74 1.11
CA LEU A 46 14.92 -8.94 1.95
C LEU A 46 15.80 -8.69 3.20
N GLY A 47 15.42 -9.30 4.31
CA GLY A 47 16.08 -9.11 5.60
C GLY A 47 15.62 -7.86 6.34
N ASN A 48 14.64 -7.14 5.81
CA ASN A 48 14.11 -5.91 6.40
C ASN A 48 12.57 -5.92 6.49
N PHE A 49 12.01 -5.03 7.29
CA PHE A 49 10.58 -4.78 7.28
C PHE A 49 10.27 -3.31 6.95
N ILE A 50 9.12 -3.09 6.34
CA ILE A 50 8.57 -1.77 6.06
C ILE A 50 7.21 -1.60 6.71
N THR A 51 6.79 -0.35 6.88
CA THR A 51 5.49 -0.01 7.47
C THR A 51 4.65 0.79 6.49
N ILE A 52 3.40 0.38 6.27
CA ILE A 52 2.38 1.17 5.60
C ILE A 52 1.45 1.75 6.67
N SER A 53 1.45 3.06 6.81
CA SER A 53 0.65 3.79 7.79
C SER A 53 -0.45 4.62 7.12
N GLY A 54 -1.46 5.02 7.88
CA GLY A 54 -2.53 5.90 7.40
C GLY A 54 -3.81 5.76 8.21
N LEU A 55 -4.73 6.70 8.04
CA LEU A 55 -6.02 6.68 8.72
C LEU A 55 -6.83 5.42 8.36
N PRO A 56 -7.78 5.00 9.22
CA PRO A 56 -8.74 3.96 8.86
C PRO A 56 -9.46 4.30 7.54
N LYS A 57 -9.67 3.29 6.69
CA LYS A 57 -10.33 3.42 5.38
C LYS A 57 -9.56 4.26 4.34
N ALA A 58 -8.27 4.53 4.55
CA ALA A 58 -7.42 5.19 3.57
C ALA A 58 -6.96 4.27 2.42
N ARG A 59 -7.35 2.99 2.40
CA ARG A 59 -7.00 1.98 1.38
C ARG A 59 -5.56 1.45 1.48
N LYS A 60 -4.97 1.41 2.68
CA LYS A 60 -3.65 0.79 2.92
C LYS A 60 -3.57 -0.64 2.39
N THR A 61 -4.56 -1.47 2.71
CA THR A 61 -4.70 -2.85 2.26
C THR A 61 -4.68 -2.99 0.73
N VAL A 62 -5.19 -1.99 -0.03
CA VAL A 62 -5.16 -2.03 -1.50
C VAL A 62 -3.73 -1.97 -2.02
N PHE A 63 -2.88 -1.10 -1.46
CA PHE A 63 -1.48 -1.03 -1.83
C PHE A 63 -0.71 -2.29 -1.43
N ALA A 64 -1.01 -2.87 -0.27
CA ALA A 64 -0.44 -4.15 0.15
C ALA A 64 -0.82 -5.29 -0.82
N HIS A 65 -2.07 -5.34 -1.28
CA HIS A 65 -2.51 -6.31 -2.27
C HIS A 65 -1.88 -6.06 -3.66
N ALA A 66 -1.62 -4.82 -4.02
CA ALA A 66 -0.86 -4.50 -5.23
C ALA A 66 0.60 -5.01 -5.14
N MET A 67 1.22 -4.97 -3.95
CA MET A 67 2.54 -5.58 -3.73
C MET A 67 2.47 -7.11 -3.93
N ILE A 68 1.45 -7.79 -3.38
CA ILE A 68 1.23 -9.23 -3.61
C ILE A 68 1.08 -9.51 -5.10
N ALA A 69 0.20 -8.75 -5.78
CA ALA A 69 -0.07 -8.92 -7.20
C ALA A 69 1.20 -8.76 -8.03
N SER A 70 2.01 -7.74 -7.71
CA SER A 70 3.29 -7.48 -8.37
C SER A 70 4.33 -8.58 -8.09
N ALA A 71 4.47 -9.03 -6.84
CA ALA A 71 5.42 -10.06 -6.44
C ALA A 71 5.20 -11.39 -7.18
N ILE A 72 3.95 -11.72 -7.43
CA ILE A 72 3.57 -12.98 -8.10
C ILE A 72 3.63 -12.85 -9.62
N SER A 73 3.12 -11.74 -10.18
CA SER A 73 3.09 -11.56 -11.64
C SER A 73 4.42 -11.11 -12.24
N GLY A 74 5.33 -10.56 -11.43
CA GLY A 74 6.55 -9.90 -11.90
C GLY A 74 6.28 -8.57 -12.64
N SER A 75 5.04 -8.07 -12.61
CA SER A 75 4.62 -6.85 -13.31
C SER A 75 4.37 -5.74 -12.30
N THR A 76 4.51 -4.49 -12.74
CA THR A 76 4.14 -3.34 -11.91
C THR A 76 2.63 -3.31 -11.70
N CYS A 77 2.19 -3.25 -10.44
CA CYS A 77 0.79 -3.14 -10.04
C CYS A 77 0.59 -1.86 -9.23
N LEU A 78 -0.35 -1.01 -9.65
CA LEU A 78 -0.63 0.30 -9.02
C LEU A 78 0.63 1.13 -8.74
N GLY A 79 1.59 1.15 -9.66
CA GLY A 79 2.85 1.91 -9.53
C GLY A 79 3.92 1.26 -8.65
N LEU A 80 3.65 0.07 -8.09
CA LEU A 80 4.58 -0.67 -7.25
C LEU A 80 5.16 -1.87 -8.01
N SER A 81 6.48 -2.05 -7.92
CA SER A 81 7.20 -3.19 -8.54
C SER A 81 7.85 -4.03 -7.46
N MET A 82 7.48 -5.32 -7.42
CA MET A 82 8.06 -6.30 -6.52
C MET A 82 8.82 -7.37 -7.31
N ASN A 83 10.10 -7.55 -7.02
CA ASN A 83 10.96 -8.53 -7.70
C ASN A 83 11.61 -9.47 -6.68
N LEU A 84 10.90 -10.54 -6.34
CA LEU A 84 11.42 -11.58 -5.46
C LEU A 84 12.39 -12.50 -6.21
N PRO A 85 13.55 -12.87 -5.61
CA PRO A 85 14.47 -13.82 -6.22
C PRO A 85 13.84 -15.21 -6.31
N GLU A 86 14.31 -16.03 -7.22
CA GLU A 86 13.70 -17.33 -7.55
C GLU A 86 13.55 -18.26 -6.35
N ASN A 87 14.53 -18.26 -5.47
CA ASN A 87 14.53 -19.08 -4.24
C ASN A 87 13.65 -18.49 -3.10
N LYS A 88 12.99 -17.33 -3.30
CA LYS A 88 12.20 -16.61 -2.30
C LYS A 88 10.85 -16.12 -2.87
N ARG A 89 10.19 -16.93 -3.69
CA ARG A 89 8.97 -16.51 -4.43
C ARG A 89 7.65 -16.74 -3.69
N ASP A 90 7.68 -17.36 -2.51
CA ASP A 90 6.45 -17.55 -1.75
C ASP A 90 6.00 -16.25 -1.10
N VAL A 91 4.70 -15.97 -1.25
CA VAL A 91 4.05 -14.76 -0.74
C VAL A 91 2.98 -15.15 0.29
N VAL A 92 2.98 -14.48 1.42
CA VAL A 92 2.06 -14.76 2.54
C VAL A 92 1.30 -13.49 2.91
N LEU A 93 -0.01 -13.61 3.06
CA LEU A 93 -0.87 -12.58 3.67
C LEU A 93 -1.40 -13.10 5.01
N LEU A 94 -1.18 -12.35 6.07
CA LEU A 94 -1.77 -12.53 7.40
C LEU A 94 -2.82 -11.45 7.61
N ASP A 95 -4.09 -11.79 7.43
CA ASP A 95 -5.22 -10.84 7.57
C ASP A 95 -5.88 -11.01 8.94
N CYS A 96 -5.78 -9.98 9.77
CA CYS A 96 -6.33 -9.95 11.12
C CYS A 96 -7.60 -9.08 11.25
N GLU A 97 -7.99 -8.33 10.22
CA GLU A 97 -9.01 -7.30 10.36
C GLU A 97 -10.28 -7.57 9.56
N GLN A 98 -10.18 -8.12 8.37
CA GLN A 98 -11.31 -8.24 7.46
C GLN A 98 -12.25 -9.39 7.82
N SER A 99 -13.51 -9.31 7.36
CA SER A 99 -14.39 -10.47 7.32
C SER A 99 -14.00 -11.40 6.17
N GLU A 100 -14.40 -12.68 6.23
CA GLU A 100 -14.11 -13.65 5.16
C GLU A 100 -14.58 -13.15 3.79
N ASN A 101 -15.78 -12.58 3.69
CA ASN A 101 -16.30 -12.04 2.43
C ASN A 101 -15.49 -10.82 1.95
N SER A 102 -15.04 -9.96 2.87
CA SER A 102 -14.22 -8.79 2.52
C SER A 102 -12.86 -9.23 2.03
N LEU A 103 -12.23 -10.19 2.71
CA LEU A 103 -10.96 -10.79 2.31
C LEU A 103 -11.06 -11.49 0.96
N TRP A 104 -12.14 -12.28 0.74
CA TRP A 104 -12.39 -12.91 -0.54
C TRP A 104 -12.46 -11.88 -1.68
N ASN A 105 -13.30 -10.85 -1.53
CA ASN A 105 -13.44 -9.79 -2.53
C ASN A 105 -12.14 -9.03 -2.77
N ALA A 106 -11.36 -8.80 -1.73
CA ALA A 106 -10.06 -8.16 -1.82
C ALA A 106 -9.05 -9.03 -2.60
N MET A 107 -9.07 -10.36 -2.38
CA MET A 107 -8.24 -11.30 -3.13
C MET A 107 -8.67 -11.43 -4.60
N GLN A 108 -9.97 -11.34 -4.93
CA GLN A 108 -10.42 -11.29 -6.32
C GLN A 108 -9.86 -10.04 -7.04
N ARG A 109 -9.84 -8.89 -6.37
CA ARG A 109 -9.21 -7.67 -6.91
C ARG A 109 -7.70 -7.83 -7.09
N ALA A 110 -7.00 -8.45 -6.14
CA ALA A 110 -5.58 -8.75 -6.27
C ALA A 110 -5.31 -9.70 -7.45
N LYS A 111 -6.15 -10.73 -7.62
CA LYS A 111 -6.11 -11.64 -8.77
C LYS A 111 -6.23 -10.88 -10.10
N GLN A 112 -7.17 -9.96 -10.18
CA GLN A 112 -7.37 -9.13 -11.37
C GLN A 112 -6.17 -8.19 -11.62
N MET A 113 -5.63 -7.54 -10.58
CA MET A 113 -4.41 -6.70 -10.69
C MET A 113 -3.22 -7.49 -11.22
N GLY A 114 -3.02 -8.71 -10.72
CA GLY A 114 -1.95 -9.61 -11.13
C GLY A 114 -2.22 -10.35 -12.44
N LYS A 115 -3.42 -10.21 -13.01
CA LYS A 115 -3.89 -10.93 -14.21
C LYS A 115 -3.75 -12.46 -14.10
N TRP A 116 -4.05 -13.01 -12.92
CA TRP A 116 -3.96 -14.45 -12.69
C TRP A 116 -5.23 -15.15 -13.16
N GLU A 117 -5.08 -16.26 -13.88
CA GLU A 117 -6.22 -17.11 -14.23
C GLU A 117 -6.76 -17.85 -12.99
N ARG A 118 -5.88 -18.30 -12.11
CA ARG A 118 -6.15 -18.94 -10.84
C ARG A 118 -5.23 -18.41 -9.75
N PHE A 119 -5.58 -18.61 -8.49
CA PHE A 119 -4.69 -18.29 -7.38
C PHE A 119 -3.43 -19.14 -7.43
N PRO A 120 -2.24 -18.53 -7.34
CA PRO A 120 -0.96 -19.24 -7.44
C PRO A 120 -0.70 -20.13 -6.22
N GLU A 121 -0.04 -21.27 -6.43
CA GLU A 121 0.29 -22.22 -5.36
C GLU A 121 1.33 -21.67 -4.37
N ASN A 122 2.16 -20.72 -4.81
CA ASN A 122 3.14 -20.04 -3.97
C ASN A 122 2.56 -18.85 -3.17
N MET A 123 1.24 -18.72 -3.14
CA MET A 123 0.54 -17.73 -2.31
C MET A 123 -0.23 -18.42 -1.18
N ARG A 124 -0.05 -17.94 0.03
CA ARG A 124 -0.79 -18.39 1.22
C ARG A 124 -1.47 -17.21 1.89
N VAL A 125 -2.75 -17.38 2.21
CA VAL A 125 -3.58 -16.39 2.89
C VAL A 125 -4.11 -16.98 4.18
N TRP A 126 -3.76 -16.36 5.30
CA TRP A 126 -4.23 -16.73 6.62
C TRP A 126 -5.32 -15.77 7.08
N TYR A 127 -6.47 -16.31 7.46
CA TYR A 127 -7.56 -15.58 8.08
C TYR A 127 -7.41 -15.65 9.60
N LEU A 128 -6.92 -14.57 10.21
CA LEU A 128 -6.47 -14.53 11.62
C LEU A 128 -7.38 -13.69 12.52
N ARG A 129 -8.52 -13.23 12.04
CA ARG A 129 -9.40 -12.30 12.77
C ARG A 129 -9.84 -12.79 14.14
N LYS A 130 -9.87 -14.11 14.35
CA LYS A 130 -10.30 -14.73 15.61
C LYS A 130 -9.14 -15.25 16.46
N CYS A 131 -7.92 -15.13 15.98
CA CYS A 131 -6.73 -15.63 16.65
C CYS A 131 -6.25 -14.67 17.74
N SER A 132 -5.64 -15.21 18.77
CA SER A 132 -4.93 -14.45 19.81
C SER A 132 -3.60 -13.91 19.27
N PRO A 133 -3.00 -12.90 19.93
CA PRO A 133 -1.67 -12.41 19.56
C PRO A 133 -0.60 -13.50 19.53
N SER A 134 -0.66 -14.49 20.43
CA SER A 134 0.28 -15.62 20.46
C SER A 134 0.12 -16.54 19.26
N GLU A 135 -1.12 -16.88 18.88
CA GLU A 135 -1.40 -17.70 17.70
C GLU A 135 -0.94 -16.99 16.43
N ASN A 136 -1.19 -15.67 16.31
CA ASN A 136 -0.73 -14.86 15.20
C ASN A 136 0.80 -14.90 15.08
N MET A 137 1.51 -14.80 16.22
CA MET A 137 2.97 -14.84 16.25
C MET A 137 3.51 -16.22 15.85
N GLU A 138 2.91 -17.31 16.33
CA GLU A 138 3.31 -18.68 15.97
C GLU A 138 3.16 -18.92 14.45
N ILE A 139 2.08 -18.40 13.85
CA ILE A 139 1.88 -18.49 12.40
C ILE A 139 2.93 -17.67 11.64
N LEU A 140 3.22 -16.44 12.09
CA LEU A 140 4.25 -15.59 11.50
C LEU A 140 5.62 -16.27 11.52
N GLU A 141 6.03 -16.80 12.67
CA GLU A 141 7.31 -17.52 12.85
C GLU A 141 7.41 -18.72 11.90
N LYS A 142 6.35 -19.52 11.83
CA LYS A 142 6.25 -20.68 10.93
C LYS A 142 6.40 -20.28 9.47
N GLU A 143 5.75 -19.19 9.06
CA GLU A 143 5.82 -18.73 7.67
C GLU A 143 7.18 -18.08 7.35
N CYS A 144 7.78 -17.35 8.28
CA CYS A 144 9.16 -16.85 8.13
C CYS A 144 10.17 -17.99 7.97
N ALA A 145 10.03 -19.07 8.72
CA ALA A 145 10.97 -20.20 8.73
C ALA A 145 10.93 -21.04 7.43
N ARG A 146 9.94 -20.83 6.55
CA ARG A 146 9.91 -21.51 5.25
C ARG A 146 10.96 -20.93 4.32
N SER A 147 11.82 -21.77 3.78
CA SER A 147 12.98 -21.35 2.96
C SER A 147 12.60 -20.52 1.73
N LYS A 148 11.44 -20.77 1.12
CA LYS A 148 10.97 -20.10 -0.10
C LYS A 148 10.17 -18.82 0.18
N THR A 149 9.80 -18.53 1.44
CA THR A 149 9.06 -17.31 1.77
C THR A 149 9.94 -16.08 1.52
N GLY A 150 9.47 -15.16 0.68
CA GLY A 150 10.16 -13.92 0.37
C GLY A 150 9.39 -12.69 0.85
N LEU A 151 8.06 -12.73 0.79
CA LEU A 151 7.20 -11.61 1.21
C LEU A 151 6.14 -12.09 2.20
N ILE A 152 6.04 -11.38 3.32
CA ILE A 152 4.93 -11.53 4.27
C ILE A 152 4.27 -10.16 4.45
N ILE A 153 2.95 -10.11 4.26
CA ILE A 153 2.15 -8.93 4.58
C ILE A 153 1.34 -9.20 5.83
N ILE A 154 1.40 -8.28 6.80
CA ILE A 154 0.62 -8.31 8.04
C ILE A 154 -0.40 -7.18 7.96
N ASP A 155 -1.66 -7.51 7.66
CA ASP A 155 -2.76 -6.55 7.69
C ASP A 155 -3.38 -6.52 9.08
N GLY A 156 -2.90 -5.54 9.88
CA GLY A 156 -3.29 -5.35 11.26
C GLY A 156 -2.25 -5.80 12.29
N LEU A 157 -1.03 -5.23 12.26
CA LEU A 157 0.04 -5.57 13.21
C LEU A 157 -0.37 -5.40 14.69
N LEU A 158 -1.34 -4.52 14.99
CA LEU A 158 -1.85 -4.35 16.36
C LEU A 158 -2.45 -5.64 16.95
N ASN A 159 -2.83 -6.60 16.12
CA ASN A 159 -3.35 -7.90 16.57
C ASN A 159 -2.26 -8.89 17.01
N PHE A 160 -0.99 -8.48 16.95
CA PHE A 160 0.16 -9.29 17.43
C PHE A 160 0.62 -8.90 18.83
N ILE A 161 -0.06 -7.93 19.47
CA ILE A 161 0.27 -7.39 20.78
C ILE A 161 -1.00 -7.25 21.61
N ILE A 162 -0.89 -7.31 22.94
CA ILE A 162 -2.04 -7.14 23.83
C ILE A 162 -2.31 -5.65 24.09
N ASP A 163 -1.25 -4.91 24.39
CA ASP A 163 -1.33 -3.46 24.63
C ASP A 163 -0.26 -2.71 23.81
N PHE A 164 -0.68 -2.10 22.72
CA PHE A 164 0.20 -1.32 21.84
C PHE A 164 0.71 -0.01 22.48
N ASN A 165 0.18 0.38 23.63
CA ASN A 165 0.69 1.49 24.45
C ASN A 165 1.73 1.01 25.49
N ASN A 166 1.87 -0.29 25.69
CA ASN A 166 2.91 -0.84 26.54
C ASN A 166 4.26 -0.77 25.82
N VAL A 167 5.20 -0.01 26.40
CA VAL A 167 6.53 0.24 25.82
C VAL A 167 7.31 -1.06 25.70
N GLU A 168 7.32 -1.89 26.73
CA GLU A 168 8.09 -3.13 26.80
C GLU A 168 7.57 -4.15 25.77
N GLU A 169 6.26 -4.41 25.75
CA GLU A 169 5.64 -5.29 24.75
C GLU A 169 5.93 -4.84 23.33
N SER A 170 5.82 -3.52 23.07
CA SER A 170 6.09 -2.93 21.76
C SER A 170 7.56 -3.12 21.35
N HIS A 171 8.52 -2.94 22.26
CA HIS A 171 9.93 -3.21 22.00
C HIS A 171 10.19 -4.68 21.69
N ILE A 172 9.59 -5.59 22.46
CA ILE A 172 9.72 -7.04 22.26
C ILE A 172 9.22 -7.42 20.87
N LEU A 173 8.02 -6.96 20.48
CA LEU A 173 7.44 -7.27 19.17
C LEU A 173 8.34 -6.76 18.04
N VAL A 174 8.78 -5.49 18.09
CA VAL A 174 9.61 -4.91 17.02
C VAL A 174 10.96 -5.61 16.93
N LYS A 175 11.61 -5.94 18.06
CA LYS A 175 12.84 -6.72 18.07
C LYS A 175 12.65 -8.12 17.51
N LYS A 176 11.50 -8.75 17.78
CA LYS A 176 11.15 -10.05 17.21
C LYS A 176 10.99 -9.97 15.70
N LEU A 177 10.30 -8.94 15.17
CA LEU A 177 10.19 -8.71 13.73
C LEU A 177 11.57 -8.53 13.08
N MET A 178 12.44 -7.69 13.66
CA MET A 178 13.81 -7.50 13.18
C MET A 178 14.60 -8.82 13.12
N ASN A 179 14.51 -9.62 14.16
CA ASN A 179 15.18 -10.93 14.20
C ASN A 179 14.63 -11.90 13.15
N LEU A 180 13.30 -11.95 12.99
CA LEU A 180 12.66 -12.84 12.02
C LEU A 180 13.06 -12.49 10.58
N VAL A 181 13.07 -11.20 10.21
CA VAL A 181 13.44 -10.80 8.84
C VAL A 181 14.91 -11.06 8.55
N ASP A 182 15.83 -10.73 9.50
CA ASP A 182 17.26 -10.93 9.34
C ASP A 182 17.62 -12.42 9.25
N THR A 183 17.14 -13.24 10.21
CA THR A 183 17.45 -14.67 10.30
C THR A 183 16.93 -15.44 9.08
N ASN A 184 15.74 -15.12 8.59
CA ASN A 184 15.08 -15.88 7.54
C ASN A 184 15.22 -15.25 6.14
N ASN A 185 15.86 -14.09 6.05
CA ASN A 185 16.02 -13.32 4.80
C ASN A 185 14.67 -13.18 4.07
N VAL A 186 13.66 -12.63 4.78
CA VAL A 186 12.32 -12.35 4.28
C VAL A 186 12.04 -10.85 4.37
N MET A 187 11.17 -10.33 3.54
CA MET A 187 10.63 -8.99 3.67
C MET A 187 9.28 -9.04 4.36
N ILE A 188 9.09 -8.25 5.43
CA ILE A 188 7.78 -8.07 6.06
C ILE A 188 7.25 -6.68 5.75
N VAL A 189 6.00 -6.61 5.30
CA VAL A 189 5.24 -5.37 5.16
C VAL A 189 4.16 -5.37 6.22
N ASN A 190 4.24 -4.47 7.19
CA ASN A 190 3.20 -4.35 8.21
C ASN A 190 2.31 -3.13 7.95
N ILE A 191 1.02 -3.29 8.28
CA ILE A 191 0.02 -2.22 8.16
C ILE A 191 -0.35 -1.72 9.54
N LEU A 192 -0.25 -0.40 9.74
CA LEU A 192 -0.60 0.28 10.97
C LEU A 192 -1.58 1.44 10.73
N HIS A 193 -2.45 1.67 11.71
CA HIS A 193 -3.29 2.86 11.73
C HIS A 193 -2.55 4.04 12.36
N ILE A 194 -2.84 5.26 11.87
CA ILE A 194 -2.45 6.50 12.54
C ILE A 194 -3.62 7.03 13.37
N SER A 195 -3.31 7.79 14.42
CA SER A 195 -4.31 8.45 15.24
C SER A 195 -4.90 9.66 14.51
N LYS A 196 -6.23 9.82 14.57
CA LYS A 196 -6.92 10.98 14.00
C LYS A 196 -6.54 12.30 14.66
N SER A 197 -6.15 12.27 15.94
CA SER A 197 -5.88 13.47 16.73
C SER A 197 -4.45 14.00 16.61
N THR A 198 -3.49 13.12 16.28
CA THR A 198 -2.06 13.47 16.34
C THR A 198 -1.33 13.32 15.01
N ASN A 199 -1.93 12.68 14.00
CA ASN A 199 -1.28 12.28 12.75
C ASN A 199 -0.03 11.39 12.92
N PHE A 200 0.20 10.86 14.13
CA PHE A 200 1.24 9.88 14.39
C PHE A 200 0.68 8.46 14.39
N THR A 201 1.53 7.50 14.08
CA THR A 201 1.23 6.07 14.22
C THR A 201 0.78 5.77 15.66
N VAL A 202 -0.24 4.90 15.79
CA VAL A 202 -0.92 4.69 17.07
C VAL A 202 0.01 4.03 18.10
N GLY A 203 0.13 4.68 19.26
CA GLY A 203 0.81 4.15 20.44
C GLY A 203 2.33 4.06 20.33
N HIS A 204 2.94 3.43 21.32
CA HIS A 204 4.39 3.19 21.35
C HIS A 204 4.84 2.25 20.22
N LEU A 205 4.04 1.25 19.88
CA LEU A 205 4.34 0.32 18.78
C LEU A 205 4.54 1.06 17.45
N GLY A 206 3.65 2.00 17.12
CA GLY A 206 3.77 2.77 15.88
C GLY A 206 5.03 3.62 15.83
N SER A 207 5.37 4.30 16.94
CA SER A 207 6.59 5.10 17.05
C SER A 207 7.87 4.24 16.91
N LEU A 208 7.86 3.03 17.44
CA LEU A 208 8.97 2.08 17.30
C LEU A 208 9.06 1.54 15.88
N CYS A 209 7.94 1.21 15.25
CA CYS A 209 7.93 0.82 13.85
C CYS A 209 8.54 1.93 12.98
N ASP A 210 8.13 3.19 13.11
CA ASP A 210 8.70 4.31 12.35
C ASP A 210 10.22 4.45 12.55
N ARG A 211 10.75 4.10 13.73
CA ARG A 211 12.17 4.19 14.06
C ARG A 211 13.00 3.04 13.49
N TYR A 212 12.47 1.82 13.49
CA TYR A 212 13.22 0.60 13.17
C TYR A 212 12.95 0.04 11.78
N THR A 213 11.90 0.47 11.12
CA THR A 213 11.57 0.09 9.74
C THR A 213 12.60 0.60 8.73
N GLN A 214 12.79 -0.10 7.62
CA GLN A 214 13.62 0.38 6.51
C GLN A 214 12.96 1.57 5.82
N SER A 215 11.64 1.50 5.59
CA SER A 215 10.86 2.61 5.06
C SER A 215 9.49 2.66 5.72
N THR A 216 8.99 3.85 5.98
CA THR A 216 7.59 4.11 6.33
C THR A 216 6.89 4.79 5.17
N LEU A 217 5.83 4.16 4.69
CA LEU A 217 4.94 4.68 3.67
C LEU A 217 3.66 5.18 4.32
N GLU A 218 3.11 6.28 3.82
CA GLU A 218 1.86 6.82 4.30
C GLU A 218 0.80 6.79 3.21
N VAL A 219 -0.40 6.30 3.55
CA VAL A 219 -1.57 6.35 2.67
C VAL A 219 -2.53 7.41 3.16
N VAL A 220 -2.76 8.41 2.34
CA VAL A 220 -3.66 9.54 2.58
C VAL A 220 -4.89 9.43 1.69
N LYS A 221 -6.07 9.65 2.25
CA LYS A 221 -7.29 9.80 1.48
C LYS A 221 -7.46 11.25 1.08
N LEU A 222 -7.55 11.51 -0.22
CA LEU A 222 -7.72 12.83 -0.78
C LEU A 222 -9.19 13.28 -0.75
N GLU A 223 -9.44 14.58 -0.86
CA GLU A 223 -10.79 15.18 -0.85
C GLU A 223 -11.68 14.67 -2.00
N ASN A 224 -11.06 14.34 -3.15
CA ASN A 224 -11.76 13.77 -4.30
C ASN A 224 -12.13 12.28 -4.13
N GLY A 225 -11.81 11.70 -2.99
CA GLY A 225 -12.07 10.29 -2.67
C GLY A 225 -11.00 9.31 -3.17
N ASP A 226 -9.97 9.77 -3.85
CA ASP A 226 -8.79 8.99 -4.23
C ASP A 226 -7.93 8.67 -3.00
N SER A 227 -6.91 7.86 -3.17
CA SER A 227 -5.92 7.60 -2.14
C SER A 227 -4.52 7.74 -2.72
N GLU A 228 -3.67 8.35 -1.95
CA GLU A 228 -2.27 8.63 -2.31
C GLU A 228 -1.33 7.85 -1.40
N LEU A 229 -0.38 7.15 -1.99
CA LEU A 229 0.75 6.52 -1.30
C LEU A 229 1.97 7.42 -1.48
N LYS A 230 2.57 7.83 -0.39
CA LYS A 230 3.80 8.63 -0.37
C LYS A 230 4.83 8.06 0.60
N ALA A 231 6.08 8.39 0.38
CA ALA A 231 7.14 8.13 1.34
C ALA A 231 6.99 9.08 2.55
N LYS A 232 6.97 8.50 3.76
CA LYS A 232 7.05 9.27 5.01
C LYS A 232 8.50 9.31 5.51
N TYR A 233 9.16 8.17 5.53
CA TYR A 233 10.57 8.01 5.88
C TYR A 233 11.20 6.96 4.95
N MET A 234 12.31 7.31 4.36
CA MET A 234 13.15 6.43 3.54
C MET A 234 14.56 6.44 4.13
N ARG A 235 15.14 5.25 4.37
CA ARG A 235 16.50 5.16 4.96
C ARG A 235 17.59 5.15 3.89
N ASP A 236 17.34 4.48 2.79
CA ASP A 236 18.40 4.07 1.86
C ASP A 236 18.27 4.71 0.47
N ASP A 237 17.22 5.48 0.21
CA ASP A 237 17.00 6.20 -1.04
C ASP A 237 16.24 7.52 -0.79
N GLU A 238 16.10 8.32 -1.82
CA GLU A 238 15.26 9.51 -1.81
C GLU A 238 13.76 9.14 -1.85
N ASN A 239 12.91 10.08 -1.45
CA ASN A 239 11.48 9.89 -1.56
C ASN A 239 11.06 9.72 -3.03
N PHE A 240 10.16 8.80 -3.28
CA PHE A 240 9.53 8.64 -4.59
C PHE A 240 8.38 9.63 -4.76
N GLU A 241 8.03 9.93 -6.01
CA GLU A 241 6.84 10.71 -6.35
C GLU A 241 5.58 9.98 -5.90
N PRO A 242 4.64 10.67 -5.23
CA PRO A 242 3.44 10.05 -4.71
C PRO A 242 2.63 9.30 -5.77
N VAL A 243 2.13 8.13 -5.42
CA VAL A 243 1.29 7.29 -6.29
C VAL A 243 -0.16 7.45 -5.87
N THR A 244 -0.96 8.05 -6.73
CA THR A 244 -2.41 8.22 -6.49
C THR A 244 -3.20 7.13 -7.19
N ILE A 245 -4.16 6.53 -6.47
CA ILE A 245 -5.09 5.54 -7.00
C ILE A 245 -6.54 6.00 -6.85
N TYR A 246 -7.37 5.61 -7.80
CA TYR A 246 -8.81 5.84 -7.79
C TYR A 246 -9.58 4.56 -8.06
N TRP A 247 -10.85 4.52 -7.65
CA TRP A 247 -11.74 3.42 -8.02
C TRP A 247 -12.19 3.58 -9.46
N ASN A 248 -11.84 2.62 -10.31
CA ASN A 248 -12.22 2.59 -11.72
C ASN A 248 -13.46 1.69 -11.89
N HIS A 249 -14.61 2.32 -12.14
CA HIS A 249 -15.89 1.62 -12.28
C HIS A 249 -15.95 0.70 -13.51
N ASN A 250 -15.18 0.98 -14.56
CA ASN A 250 -15.20 0.15 -15.77
C ASN A 250 -14.58 -1.23 -15.57
N ILE A 251 -13.63 -1.34 -14.64
CA ILE A 251 -12.96 -2.60 -14.34
C ILE A 251 -13.30 -3.12 -12.93
N GLU A 252 -14.14 -2.42 -12.20
CA GLU A 252 -14.49 -2.69 -10.79
C GLU A 252 -13.28 -2.93 -9.90
N ASN A 253 -12.23 -2.13 -10.10
CA ASN A 253 -10.96 -2.22 -9.37
C ASN A 253 -10.28 -0.85 -9.29
N TYR A 254 -9.11 -0.80 -8.65
CA TYR A 254 -8.30 0.41 -8.57
C TYR A 254 -7.39 0.56 -9.78
N SER A 255 -7.20 1.80 -10.21
CA SER A 255 -6.24 2.22 -11.25
C SER A 255 -5.37 3.34 -10.70
N VAL A 256 -4.16 3.45 -11.24
CA VAL A 256 -3.30 4.61 -10.97
C VAL A 256 -3.94 5.82 -11.63
N SER A 257 -4.08 6.89 -10.87
CA SER A 257 -4.41 8.19 -11.44
C SER A 257 -3.26 8.58 -12.38
N PRO A 258 -3.54 9.05 -13.58
CA PRO A 258 -2.50 9.66 -14.39
C PRO A 258 -1.80 10.66 -13.48
N SER A 259 -0.49 10.51 -13.31
CA SER A 259 0.31 11.21 -12.30
C SER A 259 -0.16 12.64 -12.22
N GLY A 260 -0.53 13.04 -11.02
CA GLY A 260 -0.92 14.42 -10.76
C GLY A 260 0.20 15.37 -11.09
N SER A 261 0.51 15.43 -12.35
CA SER A 261 1.09 16.61 -12.89
C SER A 261 0.05 17.67 -12.56
N TYR A 262 0.37 18.50 -11.59
CA TYR A 262 0.03 19.89 -11.73
C TYR A 262 0.52 20.21 -13.13
N PHE A 263 -0.41 20.10 -14.13
CA PHE A 263 -0.11 20.60 -15.44
C PHE A 263 0.38 22.02 -15.20
N GLU A 264 1.61 22.34 -15.55
CA GLU A 264 1.97 23.72 -15.74
C GLU A 264 0.89 24.25 -16.68
N ASP A 265 0.28 25.39 -16.35
CA ASP A 265 -1.03 25.84 -16.81
C ASP A 265 -1.21 25.92 -18.35
N ASP A 266 -0.23 25.51 -19.14
CA ASP A 266 -0.17 25.78 -20.56
C ASP A 266 -0.22 24.56 -21.50
N ASN A 267 -0.17 23.33 -21.03
CA ASN A 267 -0.08 22.16 -21.93
C ASN A 267 -1.22 21.15 -21.71
N LEU A 268 -2.45 21.54 -22.08
CA LEU A 268 -3.62 20.65 -22.01
C LEU A 268 -3.56 19.50 -23.05
N GLU A 269 -2.77 19.65 -24.12
CA GLU A 269 -2.71 18.69 -25.21
C GLU A 269 -1.97 17.38 -24.82
N ASP A 270 -1.07 17.43 -23.85
CA ASP A 270 -0.28 16.27 -23.41
C ASP A 270 -1.02 15.39 -22.37
N VAL A 271 -2.27 15.70 -22.07
CA VAL A 271 -3.05 15.02 -21.03
C VAL A 271 -3.93 13.93 -21.60
N ASN A 272 -3.91 12.75 -21.01
CA ASN A 272 -4.91 11.71 -21.31
C ASN A 272 -6.28 12.05 -20.69
N HIS A 273 -7.01 12.97 -21.33
CA HIS A 273 -8.31 13.45 -20.86
C HIS A 273 -9.36 12.36 -20.73
N GLY A 274 -9.28 11.26 -21.51
CA GLY A 274 -10.25 10.17 -21.46
C GLY A 274 -10.46 9.62 -20.04
N THR A 275 -9.38 9.37 -19.31
CA THR A 275 -9.44 8.86 -17.93
C THR A 275 -10.10 9.85 -16.97
N TYR A 276 -9.83 11.14 -17.12
CA TYR A 276 -10.47 12.19 -16.29
C TYR A 276 -11.96 12.33 -16.60
N ILE A 277 -12.33 12.25 -17.86
CA ILE A 277 -13.72 12.31 -18.31
C ILE A 277 -14.52 11.12 -17.77
N ASP A 278 -13.97 9.91 -17.83
CA ASP A 278 -14.60 8.72 -17.23
C ASP A 278 -14.89 8.91 -15.75
N ARG A 279 -13.99 9.54 -15.01
CA ARG A 279 -14.18 9.86 -13.59
C ARG A 279 -15.22 10.96 -13.34
N ILE A 280 -15.30 11.96 -14.22
CA ILE A 280 -16.30 13.04 -14.13
C ILE A 280 -17.71 12.46 -14.27
N PHE A 281 -17.90 11.53 -15.18
CA PHE A 281 -19.22 10.95 -15.49
C PHE A 281 -19.49 9.59 -14.80
N ALA A 282 -18.56 9.06 -14.01
CA ALA A 282 -18.65 7.73 -13.37
C ALA A 282 -19.90 7.47 -12.51
N SER A 283 -20.52 8.52 -11.94
CA SER A 283 -21.73 8.38 -11.08
C SER A 283 -23.00 8.93 -11.74
N ASN A 284 -22.88 9.59 -12.86
CA ASN A 284 -24.01 10.16 -13.58
C ASN A 284 -23.58 10.53 -15.01
N ASP A 285 -24.22 9.97 -15.99
CA ASP A 285 -23.91 10.16 -17.42
C ASP A 285 -24.15 11.60 -17.90
N GLU A 286 -24.91 12.39 -17.12
CA GLU A 286 -25.21 13.78 -17.42
C GLU A 286 -24.86 14.69 -16.24
N GLN A 287 -24.31 15.87 -16.51
CA GLN A 287 -23.99 16.87 -15.50
C GLN A 287 -24.58 18.23 -15.90
N ASP A 288 -25.17 18.94 -14.93
CA ASP A 288 -25.37 20.39 -15.11
C ASP A 288 -24.04 21.15 -15.00
N TYR A 289 -24.00 22.39 -15.44
CA TYR A 289 -22.76 23.18 -15.47
C TYR A 289 -22.11 23.36 -14.11
N THR A 290 -22.91 23.53 -13.06
CA THR A 290 -22.39 23.71 -11.67
C THR A 290 -21.73 22.44 -11.15
N ASN A 291 -22.36 21.29 -11.35
CA ASN A 291 -21.81 20.00 -10.97
C ASN A 291 -20.61 19.63 -11.84
N LEU A 292 -20.65 19.92 -13.14
CA LEU A 292 -19.49 19.71 -14.02
C LEU A 292 -18.26 20.49 -13.52
N ILE A 293 -18.41 21.77 -13.19
CA ILE A 293 -17.31 22.59 -12.65
C ILE A 293 -16.77 21.99 -11.36
N LYS A 294 -17.64 21.63 -10.43
CA LYS A 294 -17.21 21.01 -9.16
C LYS A 294 -16.40 19.75 -9.40
N ARG A 295 -16.87 18.88 -10.29
CA ARG A 295 -16.20 17.61 -10.59
C ARG A 295 -14.90 17.81 -11.38
N VAL A 296 -14.91 18.67 -12.39
CA VAL A 296 -13.72 19.02 -13.15
C VAL A 296 -12.64 19.61 -12.23
N LYS A 297 -13.01 20.59 -11.40
CA LYS A 297 -12.11 21.15 -10.39
C LYS A 297 -11.51 20.08 -9.48
N LEU A 298 -12.37 19.20 -8.96
CA LEU A 298 -11.98 18.16 -8.01
C LEU A 298 -11.08 17.10 -8.66
N ILE A 299 -11.43 16.66 -9.86
CA ILE A 299 -10.76 15.53 -10.54
C ILE A 299 -9.46 15.97 -11.21
N TYR A 300 -9.41 17.18 -11.76
CA TYR A 300 -8.19 17.74 -12.36
C TYR A 300 -7.29 18.48 -11.36
N GLY A 301 -7.75 18.70 -10.11
CA GLY A 301 -6.98 19.42 -9.10
C GLY A 301 -6.75 20.91 -9.43
N LYS A 302 -7.63 21.53 -10.25
CA LYS A 302 -7.47 22.91 -10.74
C LYS A 302 -8.42 23.89 -10.05
N THR A 303 -8.12 25.19 -10.16
CA THR A 303 -9.00 26.24 -9.64
C THR A 303 -10.31 26.33 -10.44
N GLU A 304 -11.37 26.88 -9.83
CA GLU A 304 -12.64 27.08 -10.51
C GLU A 304 -12.50 28.00 -11.73
N THR A 305 -11.66 29.02 -11.61
CA THR A 305 -11.39 29.97 -12.71
C THR A 305 -10.74 29.24 -13.89
N PHE A 306 -9.78 28.36 -13.65
CA PHE A 306 -9.14 27.56 -14.69
C PHE A 306 -10.13 26.57 -15.32
N ALA A 307 -10.92 25.86 -14.49
CA ALA A 307 -11.94 24.95 -14.99
C ALA A 307 -12.95 25.66 -15.93
N ARG A 308 -13.43 26.84 -15.54
CA ARG A 308 -14.41 27.61 -16.32
C ARG A 308 -13.83 28.20 -17.60
N LYS A 309 -12.64 28.81 -17.51
CA LYS A 309 -12.09 29.64 -18.60
C LYS A 309 -11.22 28.88 -19.59
N LYS A 310 -10.55 27.81 -19.16
CA LYS A 310 -9.61 27.06 -20.00
C LYS A 310 -10.05 25.61 -20.23
N LEU A 311 -10.29 24.84 -19.16
CA LEU A 311 -10.42 23.40 -19.28
C LEU A 311 -11.76 22.94 -19.89
N ILE A 312 -12.90 23.43 -19.41
CA ILE A 312 -14.20 23.04 -19.97
C ILE A 312 -14.35 23.47 -21.42
N PRO A 313 -13.95 24.69 -21.83
CA PRO A 313 -13.91 25.06 -23.26
C PRO A 313 -13.03 24.11 -24.08
N PHE A 314 -11.82 23.79 -23.61
CA PHE A 314 -10.92 22.85 -24.28
C PHE A 314 -11.56 21.45 -24.44
N LEU A 315 -12.19 20.93 -23.39
CA LEU A 315 -12.84 19.61 -23.42
C LEU A 315 -14.02 19.57 -24.43
N LEU A 316 -14.74 20.66 -24.58
CA LEU A 316 -15.82 20.79 -25.57
C LEU A 316 -15.26 20.87 -27.00
N GLU A 317 -14.25 21.72 -27.21
CA GLU A 317 -13.63 21.95 -28.53
C GLU A 317 -12.97 20.68 -29.07
N ASN A 318 -12.32 19.91 -28.20
CA ASN A 318 -11.66 18.67 -28.56
C ASN A 318 -12.56 17.42 -28.45
N ARG A 319 -13.86 17.61 -28.30
CA ARG A 319 -14.87 16.54 -28.28
C ARG A 319 -14.61 15.46 -27.21
N TYR A 320 -14.16 15.84 -26.05
CA TYR A 320 -14.14 14.97 -24.89
C TYR A 320 -15.50 14.93 -24.20
N ILE A 321 -16.22 16.04 -24.24
CA ILE A 321 -17.58 16.21 -23.71
C ILE A 321 -18.46 16.96 -24.74
N ASP A 322 -19.77 16.69 -24.68
CA ASP A 322 -20.79 17.41 -25.42
C ASP A 322 -21.71 18.20 -24.51
N LYS A 323 -22.31 19.25 -25.04
CA LYS A 323 -23.40 19.99 -24.41
C LYS A 323 -24.69 19.78 -25.18
N ILE A 324 -25.64 19.04 -24.60
CA ILE A 324 -26.94 18.71 -25.21
C ILE A 324 -28.03 19.18 -24.23
N GLU A 325 -28.95 19.99 -24.72
CA GLU A 325 -30.10 20.52 -23.97
C GLU A 325 -29.72 21.14 -22.59
N GLY A 326 -28.59 21.84 -22.55
CA GLY A 326 -28.11 22.51 -21.34
C GLY A 326 -27.36 21.62 -20.37
N LYS A 327 -27.30 20.33 -20.63
CA LYS A 327 -26.53 19.34 -19.85
C LYS A 327 -25.25 18.93 -20.57
N TYR A 328 -24.26 18.50 -19.82
CA TYR A 328 -22.96 18.02 -20.32
C TYR A 328 -22.90 16.51 -20.19
N LYS A 329 -22.43 15.84 -21.25
CA LYS A 329 -22.28 14.40 -21.35
C LYS A 329 -20.88 14.04 -21.83
N LYS A 330 -20.43 12.83 -21.56
CA LYS A 330 -19.26 12.28 -22.22
C LYS A 330 -19.53 12.18 -23.72
N PHE A 331 -18.57 12.62 -24.54
CA PHE A 331 -18.67 12.41 -25.97
C PHE A 331 -18.60 10.93 -26.28
N THR A 332 -19.61 10.39 -26.92
CA THR A 332 -19.64 9.03 -27.47
C THR A 332 -19.65 9.13 -28.98
N ASN A 333 -18.58 8.61 -29.59
CA ASN A 333 -18.54 8.54 -31.05
C ASN A 333 -19.69 7.63 -31.53
N PRO A 334 -20.61 8.07 -32.36
CA PRO A 334 -21.73 7.26 -32.83
C PRO A 334 -21.35 6.17 -33.86
N PHE A 335 -20.05 5.96 -34.12
CA PHE A 335 -19.56 4.99 -35.10
C PHE A 335 -18.51 4.05 -34.53
#